data_9613ad9818137120aae11b01bb2e5f0d
#
_entry.id   9613ad9818137120aae11b01bb2e5f0d
#
_cell.length_a   1.000
_cell.length_b   1.000
_cell.length_c   1.000
_cell.angle_alpha   90.00
_cell.angle_beta   90.00
_cell.angle_gamma   90.00
#
_symmetry.space_group_name_H-M   'P 1'
#
loop_
_entity.id
_entity.type
_entity.pdbx_description
1 polymer ?
#
loop_
_entity_poly.entity_id
_entity_poly.type
_entity_poly.pdbx_seq_one_letter_code
_entity_poly.pdbx_strand_id
1 'polypeptide(L)'
;FHCILHQEALSAKSVDIPTIMKVVTQTINIIKNSALKHRQFRRLILSSDQKFEDLQYFCDVRWLSRGQMLRRFFDLRNVIDEYMKEQGRAIAELSNDEWICDLAFLCDICEHLNTLNISLQGRKQTVVNMYCSINAFVKKLQLWNEHVQESQFHYFPCLNTISCVPPHKLNSYSEILKNLTVEFTEHRFADLRRLENHISVYTDPFFVDVIKARIDIQEELIELQEDISLKQRYKNCNLSELHKHKVLCVNKYGKVRKFVCFMEAIFGTTYVCEQLFSQMKIVKSKCRSRLSDRHLCDQLRLAVCDACDITPDFNSIIMHTIHEDEEP
;
A
#
# COMPACT_ATOMS: atom_id res chain seq x y z
N PHE A 1 1.28 -13.73 -11.67
CA PHE A 1 1.33 -12.96 -10.42
C PHE A 1 -0.04 -12.41 -10.05
N HIS A 2 -0.43 -12.58 -8.79
CA HIS A 2 -1.58 -11.88 -8.23
C HIS A 2 -1.18 -10.44 -7.85
N CYS A 3 -2.12 -9.50 -7.96
CA CYS A 3 -1.87 -8.10 -7.55
C CYS A 3 -1.38 -8.04 -6.10
N ILE A 4 -0.19 -7.47 -5.89
CA ILE A 4 0.48 -7.40 -4.58
C ILE A 4 -0.38 -6.63 -3.56
N LEU A 5 -1.03 -5.52 -3.96
CA LEU A 5 -1.95 -4.77 -3.11
C LEU A 5 -3.16 -5.62 -2.67
N HIS A 6 -3.69 -6.45 -3.57
CA HIS A 6 -4.78 -7.34 -3.21
C HIS A 6 -4.35 -8.44 -2.25
N GLN A 7 -3.15 -9.00 -2.42
CA GLN A 7 -2.59 -9.98 -1.49
C GLN A 7 -2.33 -9.38 -0.11
N GLU A 8 -1.82 -8.14 -0.04
CA GLU A 8 -1.65 -7.42 1.22
C GLU A 8 -3.00 -7.23 1.93
N ALA A 9 -4.03 -6.76 1.23
CA ALA A 9 -5.37 -6.57 1.78
C ALA A 9 -6.01 -7.90 2.27
N LEU A 10 -5.68 -9.03 1.63
CA LEU A 10 -6.12 -10.35 2.09
C LEU A 10 -5.36 -10.80 3.35
N SER A 11 -4.04 -10.57 3.41
CA SER A 11 -3.23 -10.86 4.61
C SER A 11 -3.73 -10.04 5.80
N ALA A 12 -4.09 -8.79 5.58
CA ALA A 12 -4.61 -7.92 6.62
C ALA A 12 -5.92 -8.44 7.27
N LYS A 13 -6.70 -9.27 6.57
CA LYS A 13 -7.89 -9.91 7.16
C LYS A 13 -7.56 -10.92 8.26
N SER A 14 -6.36 -11.50 8.27
CA SER A 14 -5.94 -12.43 9.32
C SER A 14 -5.75 -11.76 10.69
N VAL A 15 -5.65 -10.44 10.72
CA VAL A 15 -5.53 -9.63 11.97
C VAL A 15 -6.89 -9.27 12.56
N ASP A 16 -8.00 -9.76 11.98
CA ASP A 16 -9.33 -9.37 12.43
C ASP A 16 -9.65 -9.88 13.84
N ILE A 17 -10.06 -8.95 14.73
CA ILE A 17 -10.65 -9.26 16.02
C ILE A 17 -12.15 -8.94 15.92
N PRO A 18 -13.01 -9.92 15.57
CA PRO A 18 -14.40 -9.68 15.22
C PRO A 18 -15.20 -9.00 16.33
N THR A 19 -14.86 -9.28 17.60
CA THR A 19 -15.50 -8.68 18.77
C THR A 19 -15.30 -7.17 18.82
N ILE A 20 -14.07 -6.69 18.54
CA ILE A 20 -13.73 -5.27 18.48
C ILE A 20 -14.51 -4.59 17.36
N MET A 21 -14.43 -5.14 16.14
CA MET A 21 -15.06 -4.54 14.97
C MET A 21 -16.58 -4.45 15.12
N LYS A 22 -17.21 -5.45 15.73
CA LYS A 22 -18.65 -5.44 15.99
C LYS A 22 -19.05 -4.29 16.89
N VAL A 23 -18.40 -4.13 18.03
CA VAL A 23 -18.69 -3.06 19.02
C VAL A 23 -18.44 -1.70 18.40
N VAL A 24 -17.27 -1.48 17.78
CA VAL A 24 -16.89 -0.21 17.15
C VAL A 24 -17.88 0.21 16.08
N THR A 25 -18.22 -0.69 15.16
CA THR A 25 -19.14 -0.37 14.04
C THR A 25 -20.58 -0.12 14.57
N GLN A 26 -21.05 -0.91 15.51
CA GLN A 26 -22.37 -0.70 16.13
C GLN A 26 -22.44 0.66 16.84
N THR A 27 -21.43 1.01 17.62
CA THR A 27 -21.36 2.29 18.33
C THR A 27 -21.36 3.48 17.37
N ILE A 28 -20.51 3.45 16.32
CA ILE A 28 -20.47 4.49 15.31
C ILE A 28 -21.84 4.64 14.63
N ASN A 29 -22.48 3.53 14.28
CA ASN A 29 -23.80 3.55 13.66
C ASN A 29 -24.87 4.15 14.61
N ILE A 30 -24.85 3.84 15.89
CA ILE A 30 -25.78 4.43 16.89
C ILE A 30 -25.62 5.95 16.94
N ILE A 31 -24.38 6.45 16.99
CA ILE A 31 -24.08 7.88 17.05
C ILE A 31 -24.48 8.59 15.75
N LYS A 32 -24.19 8.00 14.61
CA LYS A 32 -24.37 8.63 13.28
C LYS A 32 -25.72 8.34 12.61
N ASN A 33 -26.53 7.45 13.16
CA ASN A 33 -27.84 7.07 12.58
C ASN A 33 -28.90 8.19 12.61
N SER A 34 -28.71 9.21 13.44
CA SER A 34 -29.59 10.37 13.55
C SER A 34 -28.78 11.66 13.44
N ALA A 35 -29.23 12.58 12.57
CA ALA A 35 -28.62 13.89 12.42
C ALA A 35 -28.58 14.69 13.74
N LEU A 36 -29.56 14.50 14.63
CA LEU A 36 -29.58 15.11 15.95
C LEU A 36 -28.49 14.55 16.85
N LYS A 37 -28.41 13.22 16.99
CA LYS A 37 -27.39 12.52 17.79
C LYS A 37 -25.99 12.85 17.33
N HIS A 38 -25.77 12.84 16.02
CA HIS A 38 -24.47 13.17 15.43
C HIS A 38 -24.05 14.63 15.74
N ARG A 39 -24.98 15.59 15.68
CA ARG A 39 -24.70 16.98 16.04
C ARG A 39 -24.41 17.14 17.54
N GLN A 40 -25.15 16.43 18.40
CA GLN A 40 -24.90 16.42 19.85
C GLN A 40 -23.50 15.87 20.17
N PHE A 41 -23.16 14.73 19.59
CA PHE A 41 -21.85 14.11 19.77
C PHE A 41 -20.70 15.03 19.28
N ARG A 42 -20.84 15.66 18.10
CA ARG A 42 -19.85 16.63 17.60
C ARG A 42 -19.67 17.83 18.54
N ARG A 43 -20.75 18.33 19.15
CA ARG A 43 -20.63 19.42 20.15
C ARG A 43 -19.84 18.97 21.37
N LEU A 44 -20.06 17.74 21.82
CA LEU A 44 -19.30 17.18 22.95
C LEU A 44 -17.81 17.04 22.61
N ILE A 45 -17.46 16.56 21.43
CA ILE A 45 -16.05 16.51 20.98
C ILE A 45 -15.43 17.91 20.99
N LEU A 46 -16.10 18.91 20.41
CA LEU A 46 -15.58 20.28 20.33
C LEU A 46 -15.36 20.93 21.71
N SER A 47 -16.16 20.53 22.72
CA SER A 47 -15.96 21.00 24.11
C SER A 47 -14.84 20.27 24.86
N SER A 48 -14.34 19.16 24.35
CA SER A 48 -13.41 18.26 25.04
C SER A 48 -11.94 18.38 24.57
N ASP A 49 -11.58 19.40 23.78
CA ASP A 49 -10.22 19.65 23.25
C ASP A 49 -9.57 18.40 22.59
N GLN A 50 -10.35 17.69 21.79
CA GLN A 50 -9.91 16.46 21.14
C GLN A 50 -9.24 16.71 19.78
N LYS A 51 -8.30 15.84 19.40
CA LYS A 51 -7.58 15.90 18.12
C LYS A 51 -8.50 15.76 16.90
N PHE A 52 -9.62 15.05 17.02
CA PHE A 52 -10.55 14.77 15.93
C PHE A 52 -11.90 15.45 16.21
N GLU A 53 -12.52 15.93 15.15
CA GLU A 53 -13.81 16.63 15.19
C GLU A 53 -15.02 15.71 14.97
N ASP A 54 -14.79 14.46 14.50
CA ASP A 54 -15.86 13.50 14.19
C ASP A 54 -15.35 12.06 14.06
N LEU A 55 -16.27 11.11 14.20
CA LEU A 55 -16.05 9.69 13.91
C LEU A 55 -16.11 9.44 12.40
N GLN A 56 -15.43 8.40 11.94
CA GLN A 56 -15.47 7.96 10.54
C GLN A 56 -16.37 6.73 10.39
N TYR A 57 -17.17 6.67 9.31
CA TYR A 57 -17.94 5.46 9.00
C TYR A 57 -17.02 4.31 8.59
N PHE A 58 -17.42 3.10 8.97
CA PHE A 58 -16.79 1.89 8.45
C PHE A 58 -17.14 1.71 6.98
N CYS A 59 -16.13 1.35 6.18
CA CYS A 59 -16.28 1.00 4.78
C CYS A 59 -15.55 -0.32 4.53
N ASP A 60 -16.29 -1.39 4.29
CA ASP A 60 -15.73 -2.73 4.05
C ASP A 60 -14.80 -2.81 2.85
N VAL A 61 -15.05 -1.96 1.84
CA VAL A 61 -14.35 -2.00 0.55
C VAL A 61 -12.95 -1.36 0.62
N ARG A 62 -12.67 -0.54 1.64
CA ARG A 62 -11.43 0.23 1.76
C ARG A 62 -10.73 -0.08 3.07
N TRP A 63 -9.80 -1.01 3.04
CA TRP A 63 -8.99 -1.39 4.20
C TRP A 63 -8.32 -0.17 4.90
N LEU A 64 -7.78 0.78 4.14
CA LEU A 64 -7.17 2.01 4.66
C LEU A 64 -8.11 2.81 5.57
N SER A 65 -9.41 2.83 5.28
CA SER A 65 -10.40 3.54 6.10
C SER A 65 -10.62 2.90 7.46
N ARG A 66 -10.39 1.58 7.58
CA ARG A 66 -10.54 0.81 8.82
C ARG A 66 -9.56 1.27 9.89
N GLY A 67 -8.27 1.38 9.57
CA GLY A 67 -7.25 1.84 10.51
C GLY A 67 -7.53 3.25 11.02
N GLN A 68 -7.91 4.17 10.12
CA GLN A 68 -8.27 5.54 10.50
C GLN A 68 -9.53 5.59 11.39
N MET A 69 -10.54 4.76 11.08
CA MET A 69 -11.75 4.67 11.90
C MET A 69 -11.44 4.14 13.30
N LEU A 70 -10.67 3.07 13.41
CA LEU A 70 -10.24 2.48 14.68
C LEU A 70 -9.42 3.48 15.51
N ARG A 71 -8.48 4.19 14.89
CA ARG A 71 -7.67 5.21 15.55
C ARG A 71 -8.52 6.33 16.12
N ARG A 72 -9.45 6.89 15.35
CA ARG A 72 -10.37 7.91 15.84
C ARG A 72 -11.26 7.41 16.97
N PHE A 73 -11.75 6.18 16.87
CA PHE A 73 -12.55 5.56 17.92
C PHE A 73 -11.73 5.39 19.20
N PHE A 74 -10.48 4.93 19.11
CA PHE A 74 -9.59 4.78 20.24
C PHE A 74 -9.29 6.13 20.93
N ASP A 75 -8.94 7.14 20.15
CA ASP A 75 -8.61 8.47 20.67
C ASP A 75 -9.84 9.14 21.31
N LEU A 76 -11.04 8.94 20.75
CA LEU A 76 -12.31 9.49 21.27
C LEU A 76 -13.02 8.58 22.27
N ARG A 77 -12.47 7.45 22.69
CA ARG A 77 -13.15 6.42 23.50
C ARG A 77 -13.79 6.94 24.78
N ASN A 78 -13.12 7.88 25.47
CA ASN A 78 -13.65 8.47 26.71
C ASN A 78 -14.88 9.35 26.44
N VAL A 79 -14.83 10.17 25.38
CA VAL A 79 -15.97 11.01 24.96
C VAL A 79 -17.12 10.14 24.44
N ILE A 80 -16.82 9.05 23.77
CA ILE A 80 -17.82 8.08 23.31
C ILE A 80 -18.52 7.43 24.52
N ASP A 81 -17.74 7.00 25.51
CA ASP A 81 -18.28 6.37 26.72
C ASP A 81 -19.20 7.32 27.50
N GLU A 82 -18.76 8.56 27.70
CA GLU A 82 -19.56 9.62 28.34
C GLU A 82 -20.87 9.85 27.58
N TYR A 83 -20.79 10.09 26.26
CA TYR A 83 -21.97 10.30 25.43
C TYR A 83 -22.93 9.12 25.45
N MET A 84 -22.44 7.89 25.35
CA MET A 84 -23.27 6.70 25.34
C MET A 84 -23.95 6.47 26.70
N LYS A 85 -23.30 6.79 27.82
CA LYS A 85 -23.89 6.76 29.16
C LYS A 85 -25.01 7.80 29.28
N GLU A 86 -24.82 9.03 28.81
CA GLU A 86 -25.88 10.06 28.78
C GLU A 86 -27.10 9.63 27.93
N GLN A 87 -26.88 8.87 26.87
CA GLN A 87 -27.97 8.33 26.05
C GLN A 87 -28.64 7.07 26.66
N GLY A 88 -28.27 6.66 27.87
CA GLY A 88 -28.77 5.45 28.54
C GLY A 88 -28.36 4.16 27.86
N ARG A 89 -27.25 4.16 27.11
CA ARG A 89 -26.73 3.04 26.33
C ARG A 89 -25.24 2.80 26.61
N ALA A 90 -24.91 2.63 27.90
CA ALA A 90 -23.53 2.35 28.31
C ALA A 90 -22.97 1.14 27.55
N ILE A 91 -21.71 1.24 27.12
CA ILE A 91 -20.97 0.19 26.42
C ILE A 91 -20.03 -0.45 27.42
N ALA A 92 -20.35 -1.68 27.86
CA ALA A 92 -19.60 -2.38 28.89
C ALA A 92 -18.12 -2.59 28.48
N GLU A 93 -17.88 -2.80 27.21
CA GLU A 93 -16.55 -3.02 26.63
C GLU A 93 -15.61 -1.80 26.82
N LEU A 94 -16.14 -0.58 26.81
CA LEU A 94 -15.33 0.63 27.05
C LEU A 94 -14.84 0.77 28.51
N SER A 95 -15.42 0.01 29.43
CA SER A 95 -14.98 -0.11 30.82
C SER A 95 -14.14 -1.37 31.09
N ASN A 96 -13.83 -2.15 30.04
CA ASN A 96 -13.05 -3.39 30.14
C ASN A 96 -11.61 -3.14 29.64
N ASP A 97 -10.66 -3.15 30.56
CA ASP A 97 -9.24 -2.90 30.25
C ASP A 97 -8.67 -3.88 29.21
N GLU A 98 -9.07 -5.15 29.26
CA GLU A 98 -8.60 -6.13 28.28
C GLU A 98 -9.12 -5.84 26.88
N TRP A 99 -10.38 -5.41 26.76
CA TRP A 99 -10.95 -5.01 25.49
C TRP A 99 -10.28 -3.75 24.94
N ILE A 100 -9.94 -2.80 25.82
CA ILE A 100 -9.18 -1.59 25.44
C ILE A 100 -7.78 -1.95 24.95
N CYS A 101 -7.10 -2.94 25.57
CA CYS A 101 -5.83 -3.47 25.08
C CYS A 101 -5.97 -4.03 23.66
N ASP A 102 -7.00 -4.84 23.40
CA ASP A 102 -7.26 -5.42 22.08
C ASP A 102 -7.55 -4.35 21.04
N LEU A 103 -8.34 -3.33 21.39
CA LEU A 103 -8.60 -2.17 20.52
C LEU A 103 -7.32 -1.41 20.20
N ALA A 104 -6.47 -1.14 21.21
CA ALA A 104 -5.20 -0.45 21.06
C ALA A 104 -4.25 -1.20 20.12
N PHE A 105 -4.08 -2.51 20.35
CA PHE A 105 -3.26 -3.37 19.48
C PHE A 105 -3.77 -3.40 18.05
N LEU A 106 -5.10 -3.54 17.86
CA LEU A 106 -5.71 -3.56 16.53
C LEU A 106 -5.54 -2.22 15.80
N CYS A 107 -5.62 -1.09 16.52
CA CYS A 107 -5.33 0.23 15.94
C CYS A 107 -3.90 0.29 15.37
N ASP A 108 -2.92 -0.09 16.19
CA ASP A 108 -1.52 0.04 15.83
C ASP A 108 -1.15 -0.90 14.66
N ILE A 109 -1.57 -2.16 14.70
CA ILE A 109 -1.27 -3.10 13.61
C ILE A 109 -1.97 -2.70 12.29
N CYS A 110 -3.20 -2.16 12.36
CA CYS A 110 -3.87 -1.61 11.18
C CYS A 110 -3.14 -0.39 10.61
N GLU A 111 -2.53 0.46 11.44
CA GLU A 111 -1.73 1.61 11.00
C GLU A 111 -0.44 1.15 10.30
N HIS A 112 0.22 0.12 10.81
CA HIS A 112 1.38 -0.49 10.17
C HIS A 112 1.03 -1.10 8.79
N LEU A 113 -0.09 -1.82 8.69
CA LEU A 113 -0.59 -2.36 7.42
C LEU A 113 -0.97 -1.25 6.44
N ASN A 114 -1.59 -0.16 6.91
CA ASN A 114 -1.89 1.00 6.08
C ASN A 114 -0.61 1.66 5.53
N THR A 115 0.43 1.77 6.35
CA THR A 115 1.73 2.31 5.94
C THR A 115 2.35 1.44 4.85
N LEU A 116 2.31 0.12 5.00
CA LEU A 116 2.75 -0.81 3.96
C LEU A 116 1.92 -0.63 2.69
N ASN A 117 0.60 -0.62 2.80
CA ASN A 117 -0.30 -0.47 1.66
C ASN A 117 -0.01 0.80 0.85
N ILE A 118 0.20 1.94 1.53
CA ILE A 118 0.60 3.20 0.89
C ILE A 118 1.95 3.06 0.19
N SER A 119 2.92 2.38 0.80
CA SER A 119 4.25 2.19 0.20
C SER A 119 4.22 1.30 -1.06
N LEU A 120 3.23 0.43 -1.18
CA LEU A 120 3.02 -0.43 -2.35
C LEU A 120 2.23 0.25 -3.48
N GLN A 121 1.66 1.43 -3.23
CA GLN A 121 0.90 2.20 -4.23
C GLN A 121 1.81 3.17 -4.98
N GLY A 122 1.40 3.56 -6.17
CA GLY A 122 2.06 4.61 -6.96
C GLY A 122 2.38 4.16 -8.39
N ARG A 123 2.49 5.14 -9.30
CA ARG A 123 2.72 4.91 -10.74
C ARG A 123 4.14 4.42 -11.05
N LYS A 124 5.12 4.72 -10.19
CA LYS A 124 6.54 4.39 -10.40
C LYS A 124 6.99 3.17 -9.59
N GLN A 125 6.04 2.41 -9.05
CA GLN A 125 6.35 1.21 -8.27
C GLN A 125 6.78 0.07 -9.21
N THR A 126 8.00 -0.41 -8.99
CA THR A 126 8.53 -1.61 -9.64
C THR A 126 8.30 -2.85 -8.78
N VAL A 127 8.33 -4.02 -9.38
CA VAL A 127 8.28 -5.30 -8.63
C VAL A 127 9.41 -5.39 -7.60
N VAL A 128 10.57 -4.84 -7.91
CA VAL A 128 11.73 -4.78 -7.00
C VAL A 128 11.43 -3.94 -5.75
N ASN A 129 10.90 -2.73 -5.93
CA ASN A 129 10.53 -1.86 -4.82
C ASN A 129 9.48 -2.52 -3.91
N MET A 130 8.50 -3.16 -4.52
CA MET A 130 7.45 -3.88 -3.78
C MET A 130 8.02 -5.07 -3.00
N TYR A 131 8.93 -5.85 -3.60
CA TYR A 131 9.64 -6.93 -2.94
C TYR A 131 10.41 -6.43 -1.71
N CYS A 132 11.18 -5.34 -1.86
CA CYS A 132 11.90 -4.72 -0.76
C CYS A 132 10.96 -4.25 0.36
N SER A 133 9.81 -3.63 0.02
CA SER A 133 8.82 -3.17 0.99
C SER A 133 8.19 -4.33 1.76
N ILE A 134 7.82 -5.41 1.08
CA ILE A 134 7.28 -6.63 1.70
C ILE A 134 8.31 -7.27 2.64
N ASN A 135 9.55 -7.47 2.19
CA ASN A 135 10.61 -8.07 3.02
C ASN A 135 10.95 -7.21 4.23
N ALA A 136 11.01 -5.89 4.06
CA ALA A 136 11.19 -4.99 5.19
C ALA A 136 10.05 -5.09 6.20
N PHE A 137 8.80 -5.22 5.73
CA PHE A 137 7.64 -5.39 6.60
C PHE A 137 7.68 -6.72 7.36
N VAL A 138 8.04 -7.81 6.70
CA VAL A 138 8.23 -9.13 7.37
C VAL A 138 9.27 -9.06 8.48
N LYS A 139 10.41 -8.41 8.24
CA LYS A 139 11.44 -8.21 9.28
C LYS A 139 10.94 -7.34 10.43
N LYS A 140 10.12 -6.32 10.14
CA LYS A 140 9.47 -5.51 11.17
C LYS A 140 8.49 -6.32 12.01
N LEU A 141 7.69 -7.21 11.41
CA LEU A 141 6.79 -8.10 12.14
C LEU A 141 7.56 -8.99 13.13
N GLN A 142 8.71 -9.53 12.74
CA GLN A 142 9.57 -10.33 13.61
C GLN A 142 10.10 -9.49 14.78
N LEU A 143 10.65 -8.31 14.51
CA LEU A 143 11.12 -7.36 15.52
C LEU A 143 10.00 -6.96 16.50
N TRP A 144 8.83 -6.63 15.99
CA TRP A 144 7.68 -6.24 16.81
C TRP A 144 7.20 -7.40 17.69
N ASN A 145 7.26 -8.64 17.19
CA ASN A 145 6.92 -9.81 17.98
C ASN A 145 7.86 -10.00 19.18
N GLU A 146 9.16 -9.82 19.01
CA GLU A 146 10.14 -9.85 20.10
C GLU A 146 9.85 -8.76 21.14
N HIS A 147 9.64 -7.52 20.71
CA HIS A 147 9.32 -6.42 21.60
C HIS A 147 8.01 -6.62 22.39
N VAL A 148 6.95 -7.11 21.72
CA VAL A 148 5.67 -7.38 22.40
C VAL A 148 5.84 -8.46 23.48
N GLN A 149 6.61 -9.51 23.23
CA GLN A 149 6.89 -10.56 24.21
C GLN A 149 7.64 -10.02 25.45
N GLU A 150 8.48 -9.01 25.26
CA GLU A 150 9.22 -8.33 26.33
C GLU A 150 8.44 -7.16 26.96
N SER A 151 7.15 -7.00 26.63
CA SER A 151 6.31 -5.88 27.08
C SER A 151 6.84 -4.50 26.68
N GLN A 152 7.55 -4.42 25.55
CA GLN A 152 8.08 -3.19 24.99
C GLN A 152 7.17 -2.73 23.84
N PHE A 153 6.42 -1.63 24.04
CA PHE A 153 5.42 -1.15 23.07
C PHE A 153 5.85 0.08 22.29
N HIS A 154 7.15 0.28 22.10
CA HIS A 154 7.69 1.43 21.37
C HIS A 154 7.09 1.58 19.96
N TYR A 155 6.83 0.47 19.28
CA TYR A 155 6.21 0.46 17.94
C TYR A 155 4.68 0.35 17.94
N PHE A 156 4.06 0.33 19.11
CA PHE A 156 2.62 0.24 19.29
C PHE A 156 2.14 1.43 20.14
N PRO A 157 2.02 2.63 19.54
CA PRO A 157 1.77 3.86 20.29
C PRO A 157 0.43 3.87 21.04
N CYS A 158 -0.64 3.25 20.52
CA CYS A 158 -1.88 3.12 21.24
C CYS A 158 -1.72 2.18 22.45
N LEU A 159 -1.12 1.02 22.22
CA LEU A 159 -0.88 0.03 23.26
C LEU A 159 0.05 0.56 24.35
N ASN A 160 1.03 1.40 23.97
CA ASN A 160 1.96 2.05 24.90
C ASN A 160 1.28 3.07 25.84
N THR A 161 0.06 3.52 25.53
CA THR A 161 -0.73 4.38 26.45
C THR A 161 -1.42 3.59 27.54
N ILE A 162 -1.45 2.27 27.47
CA ILE A 162 -2.11 1.38 28.42
C ILE A 162 -1.16 1.08 29.59
N SER A 163 -1.61 1.31 30.79
CA SER A 163 -0.77 1.19 31.99
C SER A 163 -0.29 -0.24 32.27
N CYS A 164 -1.11 -1.24 31.95
CA CYS A 164 -0.78 -2.65 32.18
C CYS A 164 -1.46 -3.51 31.10
N VAL A 165 -0.66 -4.30 30.39
CA VAL A 165 -1.16 -5.31 29.43
C VAL A 165 -1.00 -6.68 30.06
N PRO A 166 -2.09 -7.46 30.21
CA PRO A 166 -2.02 -8.79 30.83
C PRO A 166 -1.13 -9.76 30.04
N PRO A 167 -0.36 -10.66 30.71
CA PRO A 167 0.57 -11.58 30.03
C PRO A 167 -0.10 -12.49 28.98
N HIS A 168 -1.33 -12.93 29.22
CA HIS A 168 -2.07 -13.74 28.24
C HIS A 168 -2.39 -12.97 26.96
N LYS A 169 -2.59 -11.63 27.03
CA LYS A 169 -2.77 -10.78 25.85
C LYS A 169 -1.48 -10.64 25.06
N LEU A 170 -0.32 -10.55 25.71
CA LEU A 170 0.98 -10.53 25.04
C LEU A 170 1.17 -11.79 24.19
N ASN A 171 0.82 -12.97 24.74
CA ASN A 171 0.87 -14.23 24.01
C ASN A 171 -0.07 -14.21 22.78
N SER A 172 -1.29 -13.73 22.95
CA SER A 172 -2.26 -13.61 21.86
C SER A 172 -1.78 -12.66 20.76
N TYR A 173 -1.20 -11.49 21.11
CA TYR A 173 -0.66 -10.55 20.13
C TYR A 173 0.57 -11.10 19.42
N SER A 174 1.44 -11.80 20.15
CA SER A 174 2.58 -12.53 19.58
C SER A 174 2.11 -13.56 18.53
N GLU A 175 1.06 -14.32 18.84
CA GLU A 175 0.49 -15.29 17.91
C GLU A 175 -0.08 -14.62 16.65
N ILE A 176 -0.80 -13.51 16.79
CA ILE A 176 -1.29 -12.73 15.65
C ILE A 176 -0.13 -12.25 14.76
N LEU A 177 0.95 -11.72 15.35
CA LEU A 177 2.13 -11.26 14.59
C LEU A 177 2.85 -12.41 13.89
N LYS A 178 2.96 -13.60 14.53
CA LYS A 178 3.52 -14.81 13.92
C LYS A 178 2.66 -15.29 12.76
N ASN A 179 1.34 -15.36 12.94
CA ASN A 179 0.41 -15.78 11.89
C ASN A 179 0.47 -14.83 10.70
N LEU A 180 0.53 -13.50 10.95
CA LEU A 180 0.69 -12.51 9.91
C LEU A 180 2.03 -12.68 9.18
N THR A 181 3.11 -12.99 9.90
CA THR A 181 4.41 -13.29 9.29
C THR A 181 4.31 -14.50 8.34
N VAL A 182 3.66 -15.59 8.76
CA VAL A 182 3.42 -16.78 7.93
C VAL A 182 2.59 -16.44 6.68
N GLU A 183 1.51 -15.66 6.84
CA GLU A 183 0.70 -15.20 5.70
C GLU A 183 1.55 -14.45 4.66
N PHE A 184 2.44 -13.56 5.11
CA PHE A 184 3.34 -12.82 4.22
C PHE A 184 4.48 -13.68 3.64
N THR A 185 4.94 -14.70 4.36
CA THR A 185 6.11 -15.48 3.91
C THR A 185 5.74 -16.71 3.11
N GLU A 186 4.69 -17.43 3.48
CA GLU A 186 4.42 -18.77 2.93
C GLU A 186 3.21 -18.81 2.02
N HIS A 187 2.20 -17.96 2.27
CA HIS A 187 0.94 -18.07 1.55
C HIS A 187 0.81 -17.01 0.45
N ARG A 188 0.84 -15.72 0.80
CA ARG A 188 0.40 -14.66 -0.12
C ARG A 188 1.49 -14.17 -1.07
N PHE A 189 2.74 -14.21 -0.63
CA PHE A 189 3.86 -13.66 -1.41
C PHE A 189 4.90 -14.72 -1.80
N ALA A 190 4.54 -16.01 -1.77
CA ALA A 190 5.40 -17.11 -2.20
C ALA A 190 5.91 -16.92 -3.65
N ASP A 191 5.05 -16.45 -4.56
CA ASP A 191 5.43 -16.16 -5.94
C ASP A 191 6.46 -15.03 -6.05
N LEU A 192 6.35 -14.01 -5.19
CA LEU A 192 7.29 -12.90 -5.16
C LEU A 192 8.67 -13.35 -4.67
N ARG A 193 8.72 -14.31 -3.73
CA ARG A 193 9.97 -14.94 -3.28
C ARG A 193 10.67 -15.73 -4.37
N ARG A 194 9.93 -16.38 -5.27
CA ARG A 194 10.52 -17.08 -6.43
C ARG A 194 11.30 -16.14 -7.35
N LEU A 195 11.01 -14.84 -7.30
CA LEU A 195 11.77 -13.82 -8.03
C LEU A 195 13.04 -13.35 -7.32
N GLU A 196 13.34 -13.80 -6.11
CA GLU A 196 14.47 -13.30 -5.31
C GLU A 196 15.79 -13.33 -6.08
N ASN A 197 16.11 -14.46 -6.72
CA ASN A 197 17.30 -14.58 -7.55
C ASN A 197 17.28 -13.65 -8.77
N HIS A 198 16.11 -13.47 -9.39
CA HIS A 198 15.96 -12.53 -10.51
C HIS A 198 16.16 -11.09 -10.06
N ILE A 199 15.61 -10.74 -8.90
CA ILE A 199 15.76 -9.42 -8.29
C ILE A 199 17.22 -9.16 -7.93
N SER A 200 17.92 -10.15 -7.34
CA SER A 200 19.35 -10.04 -7.01
C SER A 200 20.20 -9.79 -8.25
N VAL A 201 19.97 -10.54 -9.34
CA VAL A 201 20.66 -10.33 -10.62
C VAL A 201 20.36 -8.95 -11.21
N TYR A 202 19.11 -8.50 -11.11
CA TYR A 202 18.71 -7.20 -11.66
C TYR A 202 19.27 -6.03 -10.86
N THR A 203 19.34 -6.14 -9.53
CA THR A 203 19.79 -5.07 -8.63
C THR A 203 21.29 -5.05 -8.45
N ASP A 204 21.96 -6.19 -8.50
CA ASP A 204 23.40 -6.31 -8.25
C ASP A 204 24.10 -7.31 -9.19
N PRO A 205 24.06 -7.08 -10.51
CA PRO A 205 24.56 -8.03 -11.50
C PRO A 205 26.06 -8.28 -11.41
N PHE A 206 26.84 -7.36 -10.85
CA PHE A 206 28.31 -7.44 -10.76
C PHE A 206 28.83 -8.23 -9.56
N PHE A 207 27.98 -8.50 -8.57
CA PHE A 207 28.37 -9.19 -7.32
C PHE A 207 27.52 -10.42 -7.03
N VAL A 208 26.44 -10.65 -7.80
CA VAL A 208 25.58 -11.82 -7.63
C VAL A 208 26.33 -13.10 -8.06
N ASP A 209 26.08 -14.20 -7.34
CA ASP A 209 26.54 -15.53 -7.72
C ASP A 209 25.85 -15.95 -9.05
N VAL A 210 26.65 -16.14 -10.09
CA VAL A 210 26.19 -16.49 -11.44
C VAL A 210 25.36 -17.78 -11.45
N ILE A 211 25.67 -18.74 -10.55
CA ILE A 211 24.94 -20.02 -10.46
C ILE A 211 23.47 -19.82 -10.09
N LYS A 212 23.17 -18.75 -9.33
CA LYS A 212 21.81 -18.38 -8.94
C LYS A 212 21.02 -17.70 -10.05
N ALA A 213 21.70 -17.25 -11.11
CA ALA A 213 21.05 -16.66 -12.27
C ALA A 213 20.39 -17.72 -13.17
N ARG A 214 19.46 -17.28 -14.03
CA ARG A 214 18.88 -18.13 -15.06
C ARG A 214 19.99 -18.68 -15.97
N ILE A 215 19.89 -19.95 -16.31
CA ILE A 215 20.92 -20.66 -17.12
C ILE A 215 21.19 -19.94 -18.46
N ASP A 216 20.16 -19.37 -19.07
CA ASP A 216 20.28 -18.71 -20.38
C ASP A 216 21.09 -17.42 -20.37
N ILE A 217 21.29 -16.79 -19.21
CA ILE A 217 22.04 -15.53 -19.05
C ILE A 217 23.40 -15.68 -18.36
N GLN A 218 23.72 -16.87 -17.84
CA GLN A 218 24.90 -17.08 -16.99
C GLN A 218 26.20 -16.69 -17.69
N GLU A 219 26.42 -17.13 -18.94
CA GLU A 219 27.63 -16.82 -19.71
C GLU A 219 27.77 -15.32 -19.96
N GLU A 220 26.70 -14.66 -20.43
CA GLU A 220 26.71 -13.21 -20.64
C GLU A 220 26.89 -12.44 -19.32
N LEU A 221 26.41 -13.00 -18.19
CA LEU A 221 26.59 -12.41 -16.86
C LEU A 221 28.04 -12.48 -16.39
N ILE A 222 28.75 -13.59 -16.64
CA ILE A 222 30.19 -13.72 -16.39
C ILE A 222 30.94 -12.65 -17.20
N GLU A 223 30.68 -12.54 -18.51
CA GLU A 223 31.33 -11.54 -19.35
C GLU A 223 31.04 -10.11 -18.89
N LEU A 224 29.81 -9.86 -18.39
CA LEU A 224 29.43 -8.57 -17.83
C LEU A 224 30.19 -8.26 -16.54
N GLN A 225 30.35 -9.26 -15.66
CA GLN A 225 31.06 -9.11 -14.39
C GLN A 225 32.56 -8.84 -14.58
N GLU A 226 33.16 -9.34 -15.66
CA GLU A 226 34.57 -9.11 -16.01
C GLU A 226 34.79 -7.86 -16.86
N ASP A 227 33.72 -7.18 -17.32
CA ASP A 227 33.82 -5.95 -18.09
C ASP A 227 34.09 -4.74 -17.15
N ILE A 228 35.37 -4.37 -17.01
CA ILE A 228 35.81 -3.29 -16.13
C ILE A 228 35.14 -1.96 -16.47
N SER A 229 34.93 -1.68 -17.77
CA SER A 229 34.34 -0.43 -18.23
C SER A 229 32.87 -0.33 -17.84
N LEU A 230 32.12 -1.41 -17.96
CA LEU A 230 30.73 -1.49 -17.52
C LEU A 230 30.62 -1.43 -15.99
N LYS A 231 31.50 -2.11 -15.28
CA LYS A 231 31.58 -2.07 -13.80
C LYS A 231 31.81 -0.66 -13.26
N GLN A 232 32.66 0.13 -13.91
CA GLN A 232 32.85 1.53 -13.54
C GLN A 232 31.61 2.38 -13.79
N ARG A 233 30.93 2.18 -14.92
CA ARG A 233 29.69 2.91 -15.24
C ARG A 233 28.55 2.53 -14.28
N TYR A 234 28.45 1.27 -13.91
CA TYR A 234 27.44 0.78 -12.97
C TYR A 234 27.54 1.43 -11.58
N LYS A 235 28.71 1.88 -11.14
CA LYS A 235 28.84 2.61 -9.87
C LYS A 235 27.98 3.87 -9.79
N ASN A 236 27.63 4.45 -10.95
CA ASN A 236 26.88 5.70 -11.07
C ASN A 236 25.47 5.52 -11.68
N CYS A 237 25.10 4.30 -12.06
CA CYS A 237 23.80 3.99 -12.65
C CYS A 237 23.42 2.53 -12.37
N ASN A 238 22.15 2.18 -12.58
CA ASN A 238 21.65 0.81 -12.43
C ASN A 238 21.58 0.06 -13.78
N LEU A 239 21.26 -1.24 -13.74
CA LEU A 239 21.19 -2.09 -14.93
C LEU A 239 20.13 -1.60 -15.95
N SER A 240 19.01 -1.07 -15.47
CA SER A 240 17.98 -0.46 -16.32
C SER A 240 18.51 0.74 -17.09
N GLU A 241 19.28 1.62 -16.43
CA GLU A 241 19.88 2.79 -17.09
C GLU A 241 20.94 2.39 -18.10
N LEU A 242 21.79 1.41 -17.79
CA LEU A 242 22.73 0.83 -18.77
C LEU A 242 22.03 0.30 -20.01
N HIS A 243 20.85 -0.33 -19.83
CA HIS A 243 20.01 -0.81 -20.92
C HIS A 243 19.41 0.34 -21.73
N LYS A 244 18.79 1.33 -21.08
CA LYS A 244 18.16 2.50 -21.72
C LYS A 244 19.15 3.33 -22.51
N HIS A 245 20.34 3.56 -21.99
CA HIS A 245 21.40 4.29 -22.66
C HIS A 245 22.15 3.47 -23.73
N LYS A 246 21.65 2.26 -24.09
CA LYS A 246 22.23 1.36 -25.08
C LYS A 246 23.72 1.01 -24.83
N VAL A 247 24.14 1.10 -23.58
CA VAL A 247 25.51 0.78 -23.17
C VAL A 247 25.76 -0.72 -23.26
N LEU A 248 24.72 -1.54 -22.97
CA LEU A 248 24.77 -2.97 -23.15
C LEU A 248 24.69 -3.31 -24.64
N CYS A 249 25.79 -3.71 -25.25
CA CYS A 249 25.84 -4.09 -26.66
C CYS A 249 24.89 -5.25 -26.95
N VAL A 250 24.04 -5.12 -27.98
CA VAL A 250 23.04 -6.14 -28.35
C VAL A 250 23.70 -7.46 -28.74
N ASN A 251 24.80 -7.41 -29.44
CA ASN A 251 25.51 -8.61 -29.93
C ASN A 251 26.20 -9.36 -28.79
N LYS A 252 26.63 -8.67 -27.75
CA LYS A 252 27.38 -9.25 -26.63
C LYS A 252 26.49 -9.62 -25.45
N TYR A 253 25.47 -8.79 -25.13
CA TYR A 253 24.63 -8.91 -23.94
C TYR A 253 23.13 -9.03 -24.29
N GLY A 254 22.83 -9.74 -25.37
CA GLY A 254 21.46 -9.83 -25.90
C GLY A 254 20.48 -10.50 -24.94
N LYS A 255 20.89 -11.54 -24.24
CA LYS A 255 20.08 -12.27 -23.28
C LYS A 255 19.89 -11.49 -21.98
N VAL A 256 20.95 -10.84 -21.48
CA VAL A 256 20.87 -9.93 -20.32
C VAL A 256 19.92 -8.76 -20.62
N ARG A 257 19.95 -8.18 -21.82
CA ARG A 257 19.00 -7.14 -22.23
C ARG A 257 17.54 -7.62 -22.21
N LYS A 258 17.28 -8.83 -22.73
CA LYS A 258 15.94 -9.45 -22.65
C LYS A 258 15.51 -9.68 -21.23
N PHE A 259 16.43 -10.08 -20.36
CA PHE A 259 16.17 -10.23 -18.92
C PHE A 259 15.81 -8.89 -18.26
N VAL A 260 16.52 -7.81 -18.57
CA VAL A 260 16.20 -6.46 -18.07
C VAL A 260 14.79 -6.04 -18.52
N CYS A 261 14.49 -6.20 -19.82
CA CYS A 261 13.13 -5.92 -20.34
C CYS A 261 12.05 -6.76 -19.63
N PHE A 262 12.33 -8.03 -19.35
CA PHE A 262 11.43 -8.90 -18.61
C PHE A 262 11.18 -8.36 -17.20
N MET A 263 12.23 -7.99 -16.46
CA MET A 263 12.10 -7.44 -15.11
C MET A 263 11.33 -6.11 -15.08
N GLU A 264 11.54 -5.24 -16.07
CA GLU A 264 10.82 -3.98 -16.22
C GLU A 264 9.34 -4.16 -16.63
N ALA A 265 9.03 -5.24 -17.36
CA ALA A 265 7.68 -5.56 -17.79
C ALA A 265 6.83 -6.26 -16.72
N ILE A 266 7.42 -6.70 -15.60
CA ILE A 266 6.66 -7.34 -14.53
C ILE A 266 5.82 -6.29 -13.79
N PHE A 267 4.50 -6.41 -13.92
CA PHE A 267 3.55 -5.61 -13.15
C PHE A 267 3.34 -6.23 -11.76
N GLY A 268 3.75 -5.54 -10.70
CA GLY A 268 3.51 -5.97 -9.33
C GLY A 268 2.08 -5.65 -8.84
N THR A 269 1.37 -4.72 -9.50
CA THR A 269 0.07 -4.21 -9.05
C THR A 269 -0.81 -3.76 -10.21
N THR A 270 -2.13 -3.86 -10.01
CA THR A 270 -3.16 -3.30 -10.88
C THR A 270 -3.52 -1.85 -10.53
N TYR A 271 -2.76 -1.20 -9.65
CA TYR A 271 -3.04 0.16 -9.14
C TYR A 271 -3.32 1.18 -10.25
N VAL A 272 -2.50 1.21 -11.29
CA VAL A 272 -2.66 2.13 -12.42
C VAL A 272 -3.97 1.83 -13.18
N CYS A 273 -4.30 0.55 -13.35
CA CYS A 273 -5.55 0.13 -13.98
C CYS A 273 -6.76 0.53 -13.14
N GLU A 274 -6.70 0.33 -11.82
CA GLU A 274 -7.77 0.71 -10.89
C GLU A 274 -7.98 2.23 -10.86
N GLN A 275 -6.89 2.99 -10.89
CA GLN A 275 -6.93 4.44 -11.01
C GLN A 275 -7.59 4.87 -12.32
N LEU A 276 -7.21 4.23 -13.45
CA LEU A 276 -7.80 4.50 -14.75
C LEU A 276 -9.31 4.19 -14.76
N PHE A 277 -9.72 3.03 -14.21
CA PHE A 277 -11.14 2.67 -14.10
C PHE A 277 -11.92 3.63 -13.21
N SER A 278 -11.31 4.15 -12.15
CA SER A 278 -11.92 5.16 -11.29
C SER A 278 -12.14 6.46 -12.05
N GLN A 279 -11.16 6.93 -12.81
CA GLN A 279 -11.30 8.10 -13.69
C GLN A 279 -12.33 7.85 -14.79
N MET A 280 -12.33 6.68 -15.40
CA MET A 280 -13.32 6.31 -16.42
C MET A 280 -14.76 6.39 -15.88
N LYS A 281 -15.02 5.95 -14.65
CA LYS A 281 -16.35 6.07 -14.00
C LYS A 281 -16.77 7.52 -13.80
N ILE A 282 -15.81 8.42 -13.52
CA ILE A 282 -16.07 9.85 -13.35
C ILE A 282 -16.40 10.47 -14.72
N VAL A 283 -15.58 10.20 -15.73
CA VAL A 283 -15.72 10.75 -17.09
C VAL A 283 -16.97 10.20 -17.77
N LYS A 284 -17.16 8.87 -17.76
CA LYS A 284 -18.33 8.19 -18.35
C LYS A 284 -19.36 7.88 -17.25
N SER A 285 -19.96 8.94 -16.70
CA SER A 285 -21.05 8.81 -15.71
C SER A 285 -22.38 8.49 -16.40
N LYS A 286 -23.41 8.11 -15.61
CA LYS A 286 -24.80 7.89 -16.12
C LYS A 286 -25.33 9.10 -16.92
N CYS A 287 -24.91 10.32 -16.58
CA CYS A 287 -25.27 11.57 -17.25
C CYS A 287 -24.47 11.81 -18.54
N ARG A 288 -23.40 11.07 -18.80
CA ARG A 288 -22.53 11.17 -19.99
C ARG A 288 -22.44 9.86 -20.76
N SER A 289 -23.53 9.11 -20.83
CA SER A 289 -23.61 7.80 -21.49
C SER A 289 -23.36 7.83 -23.00
N ARG A 290 -23.57 8.99 -23.64
CA ARG A 290 -23.39 9.19 -25.10
C ARG A 290 -21.96 9.57 -25.52
N LEU A 291 -21.01 9.61 -24.57
CA LEU A 291 -19.62 9.92 -24.90
C LEU A 291 -19.04 8.83 -25.81
N SER A 292 -18.53 9.21 -26.98
CA SER A 292 -17.88 8.27 -27.91
C SER A 292 -16.59 7.73 -27.31
N ASP A 293 -16.16 6.54 -27.72
CA ASP A 293 -14.94 5.92 -27.19
C ASP A 293 -13.69 6.75 -27.49
N ARG A 294 -13.66 7.47 -28.64
CA ARG A 294 -12.57 8.39 -28.98
C ARG A 294 -12.48 9.54 -27.97
N HIS A 295 -13.58 10.24 -27.73
CA HIS A 295 -13.60 11.33 -26.74
C HIS A 295 -13.32 10.84 -25.31
N LEU A 296 -13.77 9.62 -24.96
CA LEU A 296 -13.45 8.99 -23.69
C LEU A 296 -11.94 8.76 -23.56
N CYS A 297 -11.30 8.21 -24.60
CA CYS A 297 -9.84 8.00 -24.61
C CYS A 297 -9.08 9.31 -24.44
N ASP A 298 -9.49 10.37 -25.16
CA ASP A 298 -8.82 11.67 -25.10
C ASP A 298 -8.94 12.31 -23.72
N GLN A 299 -10.13 12.26 -23.11
CA GLN A 299 -10.35 12.75 -21.75
C GLN A 299 -9.60 11.93 -20.70
N LEU A 300 -9.52 10.59 -20.87
CA LEU A 300 -8.73 9.75 -19.96
C LEU A 300 -7.23 10.01 -20.10
N ARG A 301 -6.73 10.21 -21.32
CA ARG A 301 -5.32 10.61 -21.52
C ARG A 301 -5.00 11.90 -20.79
N LEU A 302 -5.82 12.94 -20.95
CA LEU A 302 -5.66 14.22 -20.23
C LEU A 302 -5.73 14.06 -18.72
N ALA A 303 -6.65 13.22 -18.20
CA ALA A 303 -6.82 12.99 -16.76
C ALA A 303 -5.68 12.18 -16.13
N VAL A 304 -4.92 11.42 -16.94
CA VAL A 304 -3.87 10.50 -16.46
C VAL A 304 -2.46 11.04 -16.76
N CYS A 305 -2.29 11.94 -17.73
CA CYS A 305 -1.02 12.60 -18.00
C CYS A 305 -0.60 13.48 -16.83
N ASP A 306 0.65 13.37 -16.39
CA ASP A 306 1.25 14.37 -15.53
C ASP A 306 1.44 15.68 -16.32
N ALA A 307 1.22 16.82 -15.70
CA ALA A 307 1.33 18.13 -16.35
C ALA A 307 2.71 18.39 -17.00
N CYS A 308 3.73 17.64 -16.58
CA CYS A 308 5.08 17.71 -17.15
C CYS A 308 5.25 16.93 -18.48
N ASP A 309 4.31 16.02 -18.80
CA ASP A 309 4.36 15.22 -20.03
C ASP A 309 3.63 15.90 -21.21
N ILE A 310 2.94 17.01 -20.93
CA ILE A 310 2.26 17.82 -21.95
C ILE A 310 3.18 19.00 -22.30
N THR A 311 4.22 18.75 -23.07
CA THR A 311 4.82 19.81 -23.90
C THR A 311 4.03 19.84 -25.19
N PRO A 312 3.14 20.84 -25.41
CA PRO A 312 2.48 20.97 -26.71
C PRO A 312 3.56 21.24 -27.74
N ASP A 313 3.70 20.37 -28.72
CA ASP A 313 4.47 20.70 -29.91
C ASP A 313 3.67 21.73 -30.73
N PHE A 314 3.81 23.00 -30.34
CA PHE A 314 3.14 24.13 -30.99
C PHE A 314 3.44 24.19 -32.50
N ASN A 315 4.58 23.64 -32.94
CA ASN A 315 4.91 23.65 -34.39
C ASN A 315 4.06 22.66 -35.17
N SER A 316 3.74 21.49 -34.58
CA SER A 316 2.85 20.51 -35.24
C SER A 316 1.39 20.97 -35.26
N ILE A 317 0.95 21.72 -34.24
CA ILE A 317 -0.41 22.30 -34.20
C ILE A 317 -0.56 23.41 -35.23
N ILE A 318 0.43 24.28 -35.37
CA ILE A 318 0.40 25.38 -36.35
C ILE A 318 0.41 24.85 -37.79
N MET A 319 1.18 23.77 -38.08
CA MET A 319 1.21 23.19 -39.42
C MET A 319 -0.11 22.49 -39.80
N HIS A 320 -0.83 21.88 -38.83
CA HIS A 320 -2.16 21.31 -39.10
C HIS A 320 -3.22 22.35 -39.34
N THR A 321 -3.16 23.50 -38.67
CA THR A 321 -4.14 24.61 -38.83
C THR A 321 -3.94 25.34 -40.17
N ILE A 322 -2.71 25.42 -40.66
CA ILE A 322 -2.41 26.08 -41.95
C ILE A 322 -2.86 25.21 -43.16
N HIS A 323 -2.90 23.89 -43.02
CA HIS A 323 -3.34 22.99 -44.09
C HIS A 323 -4.87 22.82 -44.20
N GLU A 324 -5.64 23.18 -43.17
CA GLU A 324 -7.12 23.17 -43.25
C GLU A 324 -7.72 24.42 -43.88
N ASP A 325 -6.95 25.50 -44.02
CA ASP A 325 -7.40 26.76 -44.66
C ASP A 325 -7.03 26.87 -46.14
N GLU A 326 -6.42 25.86 -46.76
CA GLU A 326 -6.01 25.83 -48.17
C GLU A 326 -6.77 24.84 -49.07
N GLU A 327 -7.91 24.28 -48.67
CA GLU A 327 -8.80 23.60 -49.60
C GLU A 327 -9.99 24.49 -50.01
N PRO A 328 -10.18 24.69 -51.34
CA PRO A 328 -11.18 25.62 -51.90
C PRO A 328 -12.63 25.08 -51.80
#